data_fea2edb5a6f8f5825bd8f2e8629b46c7
#
_entry.id   fea2edb5a6f8f5825bd8f2e8629b46c7
#
_cell.length_a   1.000
_cell.length_b   1.000
_cell.length_c   1.000
_cell.angle_alpha   90.00
_cell.angle_beta   90.00
_cell.angle_gamma   90.00
#
_symmetry.space_group_name_H-M   'P 1'
#
loop_
_entity.id
_entity.type
_entity.pdbx_description
1 polymer ?
#
loop_
_entity_poly.entity_id
_entity_poly.type
_entity_poly.pdbx_seq_one_letter_code
_entity_poly.pdbx_strand_id
1 'polypeptide(L)'
;VADNGLGIWRMGEYARALGYGQLTGIELPGEADGLLPNPTWKRLNQGENWATGDTYLAAVGQGYVLATPLQVLHSIATLANDGKHMQVSLVSQISDSHGNIIKSFEPTMLWDITKDEVIESYNGNNKTGEFKSVQPWVIDLAKQGMYLVTYPGGTASDLFEGDDKKVAGKTGTAEYCDDWANRENLCVPGNW
;
A
#
# COMPACT_ATOMS: atom_id res chain seq x y z
N VAL A 1 -8.42 26.93 8.41
CA VAL A 1 -7.95 25.88 9.30
C VAL A 1 -6.63 25.43 8.72
N ALA A 2 -5.51 25.62 9.45
CA ALA A 2 -4.21 25.10 9.03
C ALA A 2 -4.34 23.56 9.00
N ASP A 3 -4.24 22.98 7.80
CA ASP A 3 -4.26 21.54 7.61
C ASP A 3 -2.98 20.95 8.21
N ASN A 4 -3.08 20.49 9.46
CA ASN A 4 -1.99 19.77 10.13
C ASN A 4 -1.86 18.33 9.64
N GLY A 5 -2.69 17.89 8.68
CA GLY A 5 -2.69 16.56 8.11
C GLY A 5 -1.98 16.48 6.75
N LEU A 6 -1.68 15.25 6.33
CA LEU A 6 -1.02 14.97 5.05
C LEU A 6 -1.90 15.38 3.85
N GLY A 7 -3.23 15.19 3.98
CA GLY A 7 -4.20 15.42 2.91
C GLY A 7 -4.14 14.35 1.82
N ILE A 8 -5.20 14.27 1.01
CA ILE A 8 -5.35 13.17 0.04
C ILE A 8 -4.29 13.19 -1.06
N TRP A 9 -3.86 14.38 -1.50
CA TRP A 9 -2.88 14.50 -2.57
C TRP A 9 -1.52 13.92 -2.16
N ARG A 10 -0.97 14.39 -1.01
CA ARG A 10 0.33 13.90 -0.51
C ARG A 10 0.25 12.42 -0.13
N MET A 11 -0.85 11.99 0.48
CA MET A 11 -1.07 10.58 0.82
C MET A 11 -1.03 9.71 -0.44
N GLY A 12 -1.65 10.15 -1.54
CA GLY A 12 -1.61 9.46 -2.82
C GLY A 12 -0.19 9.32 -3.38
N GLU A 13 0.67 10.33 -3.24
CA GLU A 13 2.06 10.25 -3.71
C GLU A 13 2.88 9.21 -2.91
N TYR A 14 2.75 9.19 -1.59
CA TYR A 14 3.40 8.16 -0.78
C TYR A 14 2.87 6.76 -1.10
N ALA A 15 1.58 6.61 -1.32
CA ALA A 15 0.98 5.33 -1.71
C ALA A 15 1.50 4.86 -3.07
N ARG A 16 1.63 5.76 -4.07
CA ARG A 16 2.25 5.43 -5.37
C ARG A 16 3.71 5.02 -5.24
N ALA A 17 4.48 5.71 -4.43
CA ALA A 17 5.87 5.35 -4.17
C ALA A 17 6.02 3.95 -3.55
N LEU A 18 4.98 3.47 -2.87
CA LEU A 18 4.88 2.11 -2.32
C LEU A 18 4.20 1.11 -3.28
N GLY A 19 3.86 1.50 -4.52
CA GLY A 19 3.33 0.61 -5.55
C GLY A 19 1.82 0.54 -5.67
N TYR A 20 1.04 1.34 -4.91
CA TYR A 20 -0.42 1.37 -5.04
C TYR A 20 -0.88 2.19 -6.25
N GLY A 21 -2.05 1.80 -6.80
CA GLY A 21 -2.71 2.52 -7.91
C GLY A 21 -1.96 2.43 -9.23
N GLN A 22 -1.19 1.37 -9.42
CA GLN A 22 -0.42 1.06 -10.64
C GLN A 22 -0.21 -0.44 -10.75
N LEU A 23 0.05 -0.93 -11.96
CA LEU A 23 0.41 -2.33 -12.19
C LEU A 23 1.77 -2.64 -11.53
N THR A 24 1.90 -3.83 -10.92
CA THR A 24 3.19 -4.29 -10.40
C THR A 24 4.12 -4.79 -11.52
N GLY A 25 3.55 -5.05 -12.71
CA GLY A 25 4.27 -5.56 -13.86
C GLY A 25 4.59 -7.06 -13.75
N ILE A 26 3.84 -7.81 -12.94
CA ILE A 26 3.95 -9.26 -12.88
C ILE A 26 3.63 -9.88 -14.25
N GLU A 27 4.36 -10.93 -14.63
CA GLU A 27 4.22 -11.58 -15.95
C GLU A 27 2.95 -12.44 -16.09
N LEU A 28 1.84 -12.01 -15.47
CA LEU A 28 0.53 -12.66 -15.57
C LEU A 28 -0.47 -11.75 -16.28
N PRO A 29 -1.35 -12.31 -17.12
CA PRO A 29 -2.40 -11.53 -17.75
C PRO A 29 -3.50 -11.14 -16.73
N GLY A 30 -4.16 -10.00 -16.98
CA GLY A 30 -5.31 -9.56 -16.21
C GLY A 30 -5.00 -8.94 -14.86
N GLU A 31 -3.78 -8.45 -14.67
CA GLU A 31 -3.44 -7.67 -13.48
C GLU A 31 -4.31 -6.40 -13.38
N ALA A 32 -4.82 -6.11 -12.18
CA ALA A 32 -5.55 -4.89 -11.90
C ALA A 32 -4.63 -3.84 -11.22
N ASP A 33 -4.79 -2.60 -11.63
CA ASP A 33 -4.02 -1.45 -11.11
C ASP A 33 -4.53 -0.90 -9.77
N GLY A 34 -5.67 -1.42 -9.28
CA GLY A 34 -6.29 -0.86 -8.09
C GLY A 34 -6.82 0.56 -8.31
N LEU A 35 -7.06 1.30 -7.23
CA LEU A 35 -7.50 2.69 -7.28
C LEU A 35 -6.97 3.49 -6.08
N LEU A 36 -6.26 4.57 -6.38
CA LEU A 36 -5.99 5.64 -5.43
C LEU A 36 -6.89 6.84 -5.77
N PRO A 37 -8.00 7.00 -5.04
CA PRO A 37 -8.97 8.07 -5.33
C PRO A 37 -8.39 9.44 -4.97
N ASN A 38 -8.84 10.46 -5.70
CA ASN A 38 -8.55 11.87 -5.43
C ASN A 38 -9.73 12.76 -5.84
N PRO A 39 -9.71 14.07 -5.51
CA PRO A 39 -10.79 14.97 -5.86
C PRO A 39 -11.13 15.04 -7.35
N THR A 40 -10.13 14.94 -8.23
CA THR A 40 -10.34 14.93 -9.68
C THR A 40 -11.05 13.66 -10.11
N TRP A 41 -10.58 12.50 -9.63
CA TRP A 41 -11.20 11.22 -9.91
C TRP A 41 -12.66 11.19 -9.44
N LYS A 42 -12.96 11.63 -8.21
CA LYS A 42 -14.32 11.62 -7.66
C LYS A 42 -15.26 12.49 -8.50
N ARG A 43 -14.82 13.69 -8.89
CA ARG A 43 -15.62 14.59 -9.73
C ARG A 43 -15.92 13.97 -11.10
N LEU A 44 -14.94 13.32 -11.74
CA LEU A 44 -15.10 12.75 -13.07
C LEU A 44 -15.94 11.46 -13.08
N ASN A 45 -15.82 10.64 -12.04
CA ASN A 45 -16.43 9.31 -12.01
C ASN A 45 -17.73 9.26 -11.21
N GLN A 46 -17.89 10.11 -10.19
CA GLN A 46 -19.07 10.15 -9.32
C GLN A 46 -19.92 11.42 -9.51
N GLY A 47 -19.41 12.43 -10.22
CA GLY A 47 -20.07 13.72 -10.35
C GLY A 47 -20.12 14.55 -9.05
N GLU A 48 -19.34 14.18 -8.04
CA GLU A 48 -19.38 14.75 -6.71
C GLU A 48 -18.08 15.47 -6.34
N ASN A 49 -18.18 16.41 -5.41
CA ASN A 49 -17.02 17.04 -4.81
C ASN A 49 -16.41 16.13 -3.72
N TRP A 50 -15.11 16.27 -3.54
CA TRP A 50 -14.38 15.61 -2.46
C TRP A 50 -14.78 16.21 -1.11
N ALA A 51 -15.16 15.34 -0.15
CA ALA A 51 -15.45 15.73 1.22
C ALA A 51 -14.27 15.36 2.16
N THR A 52 -14.20 16.00 3.33
CA THR A 52 -13.19 15.67 4.35
C THR A 52 -13.31 14.21 4.79
N GLY A 53 -14.54 13.67 4.86
CA GLY A 53 -14.81 12.26 5.17
C GLY A 53 -14.14 11.30 4.17
N ASP A 54 -14.08 11.64 2.88
CA ASP A 54 -13.39 10.82 1.88
C ASP A 54 -11.90 10.68 2.19
N THR A 55 -11.26 11.75 2.71
CA THR A 55 -9.85 11.70 3.14
C THR A 55 -9.67 10.79 4.35
N TYR A 56 -10.59 10.85 5.31
CA TYR A 56 -10.53 9.99 6.50
C TYR A 56 -10.72 8.51 6.15
N LEU A 57 -11.68 8.21 5.30
CA LEU A 57 -11.88 6.84 4.79
C LEU A 57 -10.66 6.35 4.01
N ALA A 58 -10.14 7.17 3.09
CA ALA A 58 -8.95 6.80 2.33
C ALA A 58 -7.72 6.57 3.23
N ALA A 59 -7.58 7.34 4.32
CA ALA A 59 -6.46 7.21 5.26
C ALA A 59 -6.41 5.87 5.98
N VAL A 60 -7.56 5.20 6.12
CA VAL A 60 -7.67 3.86 6.72
C VAL A 60 -7.82 2.75 5.68
N GLY A 61 -7.68 3.08 4.38
CA GLY A 61 -7.80 2.11 3.29
C GLY A 61 -9.24 1.75 2.95
N GLN A 62 -10.20 2.60 3.31
CA GLN A 62 -11.63 2.44 3.07
C GLN A 62 -12.14 3.39 1.97
N GLY A 63 -13.45 3.41 1.76
CA GLY A 63 -14.11 4.25 0.77
C GLY A 63 -13.79 3.78 -0.64
N TYR A 64 -13.26 4.66 -1.47
CA TYR A 64 -12.94 4.36 -2.87
C TYR A 64 -11.55 3.76 -3.09
N VAL A 65 -10.76 3.52 -2.05
CA VAL A 65 -9.44 2.89 -2.18
C VAL A 65 -9.60 1.44 -2.57
N LEU A 66 -8.96 1.03 -3.68
CA LEU A 66 -8.88 -0.37 -4.09
C LEU A 66 -7.42 -0.77 -4.25
N ALA A 67 -7.05 -1.87 -3.63
CA ALA A 67 -5.71 -2.43 -3.75
C ALA A 67 -5.79 -3.95 -3.97
N THR A 68 -4.94 -4.47 -4.85
CA THR A 68 -4.81 -5.92 -4.99
C THR A 68 -3.98 -6.49 -3.83
N PRO A 69 -4.19 -7.77 -3.44
CA PRO A 69 -3.33 -8.41 -2.44
C PRO A 69 -1.84 -8.35 -2.81
N LEU A 70 -1.53 -8.38 -4.11
CA LEU A 70 -0.16 -8.27 -4.60
C LEU A 70 0.43 -6.88 -4.35
N GLN A 71 -0.35 -5.81 -4.56
CA GLN A 71 0.08 -4.44 -4.23
C GLN A 71 0.34 -4.27 -2.73
N VAL A 72 -0.52 -4.84 -1.88
CA VAL A 72 -0.33 -4.82 -0.43
C VAL A 72 0.96 -5.56 -0.05
N LEU A 73 1.18 -6.77 -0.58
CA LEU A 73 2.42 -7.52 -0.35
C LEU A 73 3.64 -6.72 -0.82
N HIS A 74 3.58 -6.14 -2.01
CA HIS A 74 4.68 -5.39 -2.61
C HIS A 74 5.04 -4.14 -1.80
N SER A 75 4.04 -3.42 -1.28
CA SER A 75 4.27 -2.27 -0.40
C SER A 75 4.97 -2.66 0.90
N ILE A 76 4.54 -3.75 1.53
CA ILE A 76 5.17 -4.29 2.75
C ILE A 76 6.59 -4.78 2.46
N ALA A 77 6.80 -5.46 1.32
CA ALA A 77 8.14 -5.89 0.88
C ALA A 77 9.07 -4.68 0.66
N THR A 78 8.57 -3.58 0.12
CA THR A 78 9.33 -2.32 -0.03
C THR A 78 9.79 -1.77 1.32
N LEU A 79 8.91 -1.72 2.31
CA LEU A 79 9.25 -1.29 3.67
C LEU A 79 10.25 -2.25 4.32
N ALA A 80 10.05 -3.56 4.19
CA ALA A 80 10.94 -4.59 4.74
C ALA A 80 12.34 -4.51 4.12
N ASN A 81 12.44 -4.12 2.84
CA ASN A 81 13.68 -3.97 2.08
C ASN A 81 14.26 -2.53 2.14
N ASP A 82 14.05 -1.84 3.25
CA ASP A 82 14.61 -0.50 3.54
C ASP A 82 14.27 0.57 2.48
N GLY A 83 13.08 0.46 1.87
CA GLY A 83 12.58 1.41 0.88
C GLY A 83 12.89 1.04 -0.58
N LYS A 84 13.55 -0.09 -0.83
CA LYS A 84 13.83 -0.56 -2.19
C LYS A 84 12.61 -1.24 -2.78
N HIS A 85 12.05 -0.64 -3.81
CA HIS A 85 10.92 -1.15 -4.56
C HIS A 85 11.43 -2.03 -5.70
N MET A 86 11.20 -3.33 -5.59
CA MET A 86 11.73 -4.32 -6.53
C MET A 86 10.68 -4.66 -7.59
N GLN A 87 11.11 -4.99 -8.79
CA GLN A 87 10.21 -5.54 -9.80
C GLN A 87 9.66 -6.88 -9.33
N VAL A 88 8.34 -7.06 -9.43
CA VAL A 88 7.71 -8.34 -9.18
C VAL A 88 8.03 -9.29 -10.34
N SER A 89 8.48 -10.50 -10.06
CA SER A 89 8.78 -11.52 -11.05
C SER A 89 8.40 -12.90 -10.55
N LEU A 90 7.93 -13.76 -11.46
CA LEU A 90 7.57 -15.15 -11.18
C LEU A 90 8.69 -16.13 -11.51
N VAL A 91 9.63 -15.72 -12.36
CA VAL A 91 10.67 -16.61 -12.86
C VAL A 91 12.03 -16.20 -12.29
N SER A 92 12.61 -17.06 -11.46
CA SER A 92 13.95 -16.87 -10.93
C SER A 92 15.02 -17.49 -11.82
N GLN A 93 14.72 -18.62 -12.48
CA GLN A 93 15.66 -19.29 -13.36
C GLN A 93 14.99 -20.25 -14.35
N ILE A 94 15.69 -20.56 -15.40
CA ILE A 94 15.34 -21.63 -16.36
C ILE A 94 16.42 -22.70 -16.25
N SER A 95 16.00 -23.95 -16.09
CA SER A 95 16.91 -25.12 -16.05
C SER A 95 16.53 -26.14 -17.12
N ASP A 96 17.49 -26.98 -17.52
CA ASP A 96 17.25 -28.16 -18.36
C ASP A 96 16.62 -29.31 -17.57
N SER A 97 16.34 -30.43 -18.26
CA SER A 97 15.76 -31.64 -17.65
C SER A 97 16.71 -32.35 -16.66
N HIS A 98 17.98 -31.98 -16.63
CA HIS A 98 19.00 -32.52 -15.71
C HIS A 98 19.24 -31.59 -14.51
N GLY A 99 18.53 -30.44 -14.44
CA GLY A 99 18.67 -29.46 -13.36
C GLY A 99 19.80 -28.43 -13.58
N ASN A 100 20.49 -28.45 -14.72
CA ASN A 100 21.51 -27.44 -15.02
C ASN A 100 20.83 -26.10 -15.34
N ILE A 101 21.30 -25.02 -14.72
CA ILE A 101 20.77 -23.67 -14.94
C ILE A 101 21.17 -23.20 -16.33
N ILE A 102 20.19 -22.95 -17.19
CA ILE A 102 20.37 -22.36 -18.53
C ILE A 102 20.43 -20.85 -18.44
N LYS A 103 19.57 -20.25 -17.59
CA LYS A 103 19.48 -18.81 -17.40
C LYS A 103 18.99 -18.49 -15.99
N SER A 104 19.62 -17.55 -15.31
CA SER A 104 19.17 -16.92 -14.08
C SER A 104 18.61 -15.53 -14.37
N PHE A 105 17.65 -15.11 -13.56
CA PHE A 105 17.11 -13.75 -13.56
C PHE A 105 17.42 -13.12 -12.20
N GLU A 106 18.18 -12.04 -12.23
CA GLU A 106 18.53 -11.30 -11.03
C GLU A 106 17.38 -10.36 -10.64
N PRO A 107 17.13 -10.16 -9.34
CA PRO A 107 16.14 -9.19 -8.88
C PRO A 107 16.48 -7.78 -9.40
N THR A 108 15.49 -7.11 -9.98
CA THR A 108 15.63 -5.75 -10.50
C THR A 108 15.01 -4.75 -9.54
N MET A 109 15.76 -3.75 -9.11
CA MET A 109 15.25 -2.62 -8.36
C MET A 109 14.67 -1.58 -9.32
N LEU A 110 13.42 -1.18 -9.09
CA LEU A 110 12.75 -0.14 -9.86
C LEU A 110 13.12 1.25 -9.34
N TRP A 111 13.04 1.45 -8.02
CA TRP A 111 13.50 2.66 -7.33
C TRP A 111 13.76 2.38 -5.85
N ASP A 112 14.48 3.29 -5.20
CA ASP A 112 14.71 3.31 -3.76
C ASP A 112 14.07 4.59 -3.20
N ILE A 113 12.94 4.48 -2.50
CA ILE A 113 12.19 5.65 -2.00
C ILE A 113 12.99 6.51 -1.02
N THR A 114 14.13 5.99 -0.51
CA THR A 114 15.01 6.73 0.41
C THR A 114 16.10 7.51 -0.32
N LYS A 115 16.31 7.24 -1.61
CA LYS A 115 17.34 7.88 -2.42
C LYS A 115 16.80 8.58 -3.64
N ASP A 116 15.83 7.92 -4.31
CA ASP A 116 15.25 8.44 -5.54
C ASP A 116 14.13 9.43 -5.20
N GLU A 117 14.10 10.53 -5.92
CA GLU A 117 13.10 11.59 -5.76
C GLU A 117 11.82 11.20 -6.50
N VAL A 118 11.03 10.28 -5.93
CA VAL A 118 9.82 9.71 -6.55
C VAL A 118 8.52 10.26 -5.98
N ILE A 119 8.58 11.14 -4.97
CA ILE A 119 7.41 11.71 -4.28
C ILE A 119 7.27 13.17 -4.68
N GLU A 120 6.22 13.50 -5.43
CA GLU A 120 5.93 14.86 -5.82
C GLU A 120 5.45 15.70 -4.62
N SER A 121 5.99 16.90 -4.50
CA SER A 121 5.67 17.84 -3.44
C SER A 121 4.42 18.66 -3.77
N TYR A 122 3.69 19.06 -2.74
CA TYR A 122 2.47 19.86 -2.86
C TYR A 122 2.49 21.09 -1.96
N ASN A 123 2.04 22.22 -2.50
CA ASN A 123 1.67 23.39 -1.72
C ASN A 123 0.14 23.48 -1.69
N GLY A 124 -0.47 23.17 -0.54
CA GLY A 124 -1.92 22.94 -0.47
C GLY A 124 -2.33 21.79 -1.39
N ASN A 125 -3.20 22.05 -2.34
CA ASN A 125 -3.69 21.09 -3.34
C ASN A 125 -2.94 21.17 -4.69
N ASN A 126 -1.93 22.04 -4.81
CA ASN A 126 -1.22 22.27 -6.06
C ASN A 126 0.12 21.55 -6.05
N LYS A 127 0.42 20.85 -7.14
CA LYS A 127 1.74 20.29 -7.42
C LYS A 127 2.77 21.39 -7.55
N THR A 128 3.93 21.20 -6.93
CA THR A 128 5.04 22.19 -7.02
C THR A 128 5.99 21.88 -8.17
N GLY A 129 5.95 20.68 -8.72
CA GLY A 129 6.94 20.18 -9.67
C GLY A 129 8.28 19.79 -9.02
N GLU A 130 8.38 19.90 -7.71
CA GLU A 130 9.53 19.44 -6.94
C GLU A 130 9.27 18.01 -6.45
N PHE A 131 10.30 17.18 -6.54
CA PHE A 131 10.26 15.81 -6.06
C PHE A 131 11.17 15.64 -4.86
N LYS A 132 10.90 14.62 -4.04
CA LYS A 132 11.69 14.30 -2.85
C LYS A 132 11.73 12.80 -2.59
N SER A 133 12.72 12.38 -1.82
CA SER A 133 12.83 11.05 -1.24
C SER A 133 12.30 11.03 0.20
N VAL A 134 12.14 9.84 0.75
CA VAL A 134 11.82 9.61 2.17
C VAL A 134 13.12 9.49 2.95
N GLN A 135 13.22 10.16 4.09
CA GLN A 135 14.39 9.99 4.95
C GLN A 135 14.43 8.56 5.52
N PRO A 136 15.60 7.87 5.52
CA PRO A 136 15.72 6.48 5.97
C PRO A 136 15.11 6.20 7.34
N TRP A 137 15.29 7.12 8.31
CA TRP A 137 14.72 6.97 9.65
C TRP A 137 13.18 6.85 9.67
N VAL A 138 12.49 7.36 8.65
CA VAL A 138 11.02 7.25 8.53
C VAL A 138 10.63 5.80 8.23
N ILE A 139 11.40 5.10 7.40
CA ILE A 139 11.21 3.67 7.13
C ILE A 139 11.47 2.85 8.38
N ASP A 140 12.55 3.15 9.11
CA ASP A 140 12.87 2.50 10.37
C ASP A 140 11.75 2.69 11.40
N LEU A 141 11.21 3.91 11.50
CA LEU A 141 10.09 4.20 12.40
C LEU A 141 8.83 3.44 12.02
N ALA A 142 8.52 3.33 10.72
CA ALA A 142 7.38 2.54 10.22
C ALA A 142 7.56 1.06 10.57
N LYS A 143 8.76 0.48 10.35
CA LYS A 143 9.09 -0.91 10.71
C LYS A 143 8.97 -1.15 12.21
N GLN A 144 9.45 -0.21 13.06
CA GLN A 144 9.29 -0.28 14.50
C GLN A 144 7.80 -0.27 14.90
N GLY A 145 6.99 0.62 14.31
CA GLY A 145 5.55 0.64 14.55
C GLY A 145 4.88 -0.68 14.17
N MET A 146 5.24 -1.26 13.03
CA MET A 146 4.74 -2.57 12.60
C MET A 146 5.17 -3.70 13.53
N TYR A 147 6.37 -3.62 14.10
CA TYR A 147 6.86 -4.58 15.10
C TYR A 147 6.04 -4.51 16.40
N LEU A 148 5.70 -3.31 16.85
CA LEU A 148 4.90 -3.10 18.06
C LEU A 148 3.46 -3.64 17.95
N VAL A 149 2.93 -3.86 16.74
CA VAL A 149 1.61 -4.44 16.52
C VAL A 149 1.47 -5.85 17.12
N THR A 150 2.54 -6.63 17.06
CA THR A 150 2.57 -8.03 17.54
C THR A 150 3.16 -8.18 18.94
N TYR A 151 3.68 -7.11 19.51
CA TYR A 151 4.27 -7.07 20.86
C TYR A 151 3.18 -6.98 21.93
N PRO A 152 3.47 -7.36 23.19
CA PRO A 152 2.52 -7.20 24.30
C PRO A 152 1.93 -5.79 24.38
N GLY A 153 0.60 -5.68 24.32
CA GLY A 153 -0.15 -4.43 24.24
C GLY A 153 -0.37 -3.89 22.82
N GLY A 154 0.16 -4.53 21.79
CA GLY A 154 -0.15 -4.24 20.39
C GLY A 154 -1.49 -4.81 19.95
N THR A 155 -2.02 -4.31 18.83
CA THR A 155 -3.37 -4.65 18.33
C THR A 155 -3.52 -6.10 17.85
N ALA A 156 -2.43 -6.84 17.68
CA ALA A 156 -2.41 -8.26 17.30
C ALA A 156 -1.62 -9.11 18.32
N SER A 157 -1.32 -8.60 19.52
CA SER A 157 -0.52 -9.28 20.52
C SER A 157 -1.05 -10.67 20.88
N ASP A 158 -2.38 -10.81 21.00
CA ASP A 158 -3.02 -12.07 21.40
C ASP A 158 -2.80 -13.22 20.41
N LEU A 159 -2.52 -12.88 19.12
CA LEU A 159 -2.24 -13.86 18.07
C LEU A 159 -0.80 -14.38 18.11
N PHE A 160 0.09 -13.68 18.83
CA PHE A 160 1.53 -13.95 18.89
C PHE A 160 2.03 -14.21 20.32
N GLU A 161 1.11 -14.38 21.27
CA GLU A 161 1.47 -14.68 22.66
C GLU A 161 2.22 -16.02 22.74
N GLY A 162 3.44 -15.98 23.30
CA GLY A 162 4.30 -17.17 23.40
C GLY A 162 5.06 -17.53 22.12
N ASP A 163 4.97 -16.72 21.06
CA ASP A 163 5.76 -16.94 19.84
C ASP A 163 7.13 -16.22 19.97
N ASP A 164 8.21 -16.99 19.86
CA ASP A 164 9.59 -16.48 19.84
C ASP A 164 9.93 -15.74 18.54
N LYS A 165 9.08 -15.79 17.52
CA LYS A 165 9.32 -15.18 16.22
C LYS A 165 9.03 -13.70 16.28
N LYS A 166 9.99 -12.92 15.83
CA LYS A 166 9.86 -11.47 15.66
C LYS A 166 9.10 -11.18 14.38
N VAL A 167 7.78 -11.08 14.47
CA VAL A 167 6.90 -10.76 13.36
C VAL A 167 6.55 -9.27 13.43
N ALA A 168 6.57 -8.60 12.29
CA ALA A 168 6.07 -7.23 12.13
C ALA A 168 4.81 -7.27 11.24
N GLY A 169 3.82 -6.47 11.54
CA GLY A 169 2.55 -6.49 10.80
C GLY A 169 1.77 -5.20 10.88
N LYS A 170 0.67 -5.16 10.14
CA LYS A 170 -0.36 -4.12 10.23
C LYS A 170 -1.71 -4.80 10.24
N THR A 171 -2.50 -4.55 11.26
CA THR A 171 -3.88 -5.02 11.30
C THR A 171 -4.74 -4.26 10.31
N GLY A 172 -5.74 -4.93 9.73
CA GLY A 172 -6.73 -4.31 8.88
C GLY A 172 -8.13 -4.75 9.31
N THR A 173 -9.07 -3.81 9.29
CA THR A 173 -10.49 -4.07 9.45
C THR A 173 -11.19 -3.26 8.39
N ALA A 174 -11.92 -3.93 7.50
CA ALA A 174 -12.62 -3.30 6.41
C ALA A 174 -14.10 -3.60 6.50
N GLU A 175 -14.93 -2.57 6.40
CA GLU A 175 -16.35 -2.74 6.16
C GLU A 175 -16.56 -3.14 4.70
N TYR A 176 -17.18 -4.27 4.49
CA TYR A 176 -17.59 -4.71 3.16
C TYR A 176 -19.05 -5.10 3.17
N CYS A 177 -19.81 -4.46 2.32
CA CYS A 177 -21.21 -4.73 2.18
C CYS A 177 -21.63 -4.55 0.73
N ASP A 178 -21.70 -5.66 0.00
CA ASP A 178 -22.18 -5.65 -1.38
C ASP A 178 -23.70 -5.58 -1.46
N ASP A 179 -24.21 -5.39 -2.67
CA ASP A 179 -25.65 -5.27 -2.94
C ASP A 179 -26.44 -6.53 -2.55
N TRP A 180 -25.79 -7.71 -2.58
CA TRP A 180 -26.42 -8.96 -2.16
C TRP A 180 -26.54 -9.01 -0.64
N ALA A 181 -25.47 -8.75 0.09
CA ALA A 181 -25.44 -8.76 1.54
C ALA A 181 -26.39 -7.69 2.13
N ASN A 182 -26.50 -6.51 1.48
CA ASN A 182 -27.47 -5.49 1.84
C ASN A 182 -28.91 -5.99 1.68
N ARG A 183 -29.24 -6.66 0.58
CA ARG A 183 -30.59 -7.21 0.33
C ARG A 183 -30.98 -8.29 1.32
N GLU A 184 -30.02 -9.11 1.74
CA GLU A 184 -30.22 -10.20 2.71
C GLU A 184 -30.11 -9.74 4.17
N ASN A 185 -29.96 -8.44 4.44
CA ASN A 185 -29.77 -7.85 5.77
C ASN A 185 -28.59 -8.47 6.56
N LEU A 186 -27.55 -8.90 5.85
CA LEU A 186 -26.33 -9.47 6.45
C LEU A 186 -25.34 -8.38 6.89
N CYS A 187 -25.54 -7.14 6.45
CA CYS A 187 -24.71 -6.00 6.77
C CYS A 187 -25.16 -5.38 8.11
N VAL A 188 -24.90 -6.07 9.20
CA VAL A 188 -25.14 -5.53 10.55
C VAL A 188 -23.85 -4.90 11.08
N PRO A 189 -23.94 -3.73 11.73
CA PRO A 189 -22.78 -3.12 12.37
C PRO A 189 -22.10 -4.09 13.33
N GLY A 190 -20.80 -4.32 13.13
CA GLY A 190 -19.99 -5.22 13.94
C GLY A 190 -19.83 -6.67 13.42
N ASN A 191 -20.43 -7.03 12.31
CA ASN A 191 -20.22 -8.30 11.60
C ASN A 191 -19.27 -8.06 10.39
N TRP A 192 -18.00 -7.92 10.66
CA TRP A 192 -16.94 -7.80 9.66
C TRP A 192 -16.06 -9.04 9.61
#